data_1c65b5e1f6bd45f33b52a4fe5bf5623d
#
_entry.id   1c65b5e1f6bd45f33b52a4fe5bf5623d
#
_cell.length_a   1.000
_cell.length_b   1.000
_cell.length_c   1.000
_cell.angle_alpha   90.00
_cell.angle_beta   90.00
_cell.angle_gamma   90.00
#
_symmetry.space_group_name_H-M   'P 1'
#
loop_
_entity.id
_entity.type
_entity.pdbx_description
1 polymer ?
#
loop_
_entity_poly.entity_id
_entity_poly.type
_entity_poly.pdbx_seq_one_letter_code
_entity_poly.pdbx_strand_id
1 'polypeptide(L)'
;SIFDHKLIEKLFSNADLCVNLVGILFEKGKNNFNNIHTEFPKMISRYASTYKLEKFVHLSALGIENAKDSIYAQSKLKGEEEILNNFDKAVIVRPSIVYSVDDNFTTQLMTLLGLLPIFPIYYNGKTKFRPIFCSDLTNSITKIITDDIKENIIEFAGPEEMSFKEILEKLLSLIEKKRLLLPMPISLARMTAHIFELLPKPLITNDQLRLLKYDNVLSGKYKNNNDFEFNCSSRFEEEVNKYSYMWKNEGEYSKKRVD
;
A
#
# COMPACT_ATOMS: atom_id res chain seq x y z
N SER A 1 15.54 15.89 -0.33
CA SER A 1 15.54 14.65 0.51
C SER A 1 14.66 14.85 1.74
N ILE A 2 13.93 13.83 2.16
CA ILE A 2 13.16 13.86 3.42
C ILE A 2 14.06 14.02 4.68
N PHE A 3 15.37 13.84 4.52
CA PHE A 3 16.37 14.04 5.56
C PHE A 3 16.96 15.47 5.55
N ASP A 4 16.53 16.33 4.65
CA ASP A 4 16.91 17.74 4.63
C ASP A 4 15.91 18.56 5.44
N HIS A 5 16.11 18.59 6.75
CA HIS A 5 15.22 19.23 7.70
C HIS A 5 15.03 20.73 7.42
N LYS A 6 16.08 21.44 7.01
CA LYS A 6 16.00 22.88 6.69
C LYS A 6 15.12 23.15 5.46
N LEU A 7 15.27 22.31 4.43
CA LEU A 7 14.44 22.41 3.23
C LEU A 7 12.97 22.09 3.56
N ILE A 8 12.72 21.01 4.31
CA ILE A 8 11.36 20.61 4.70
C ILE A 8 10.71 21.73 5.52
N GLU A 9 11.40 22.25 6.54
CA GLU A 9 10.90 23.34 7.37
C GLU A 9 10.54 24.59 6.53
N LYS A 10 11.42 24.97 5.59
CA LYS A 10 11.15 26.08 4.66
C LYS A 10 9.92 25.84 3.79
N LEU A 11 9.65 24.60 3.37
CA LEU A 11 8.45 24.27 2.62
C LEU A 11 7.19 24.43 3.49
N PHE A 12 7.24 23.97 4.74
CA PHE A 12 6.12 24.10 5.66
C PHE A 12 5.81 25.55 6.06
N SER A 13 6.81 26.43 6.14
CA SER A 13 6.59 27.85 6.46
C SER A 13 5.79 28.62 5.39
N ASN A 14 5.60 28.04 4.21
CA ASN A 14 4.86 28.62 3.09
C ASN A 14 3.74 27.70 2.57
N ALA A 15 3.31 26.73 3.38
CA ALA A 15 2.29 25.77 2.99
C ALA A 15 1.00 25.98 3.81
N ASP A 16 -0.15 25.82 3.17
CA ASP A 16 -1.45 25.84 3.82
C ASP A 16 -1.87 24.43 4.24
N LEU A 17 -1.42 23.41 3.51
CA LEU A 17 -1.77 22.02 3.75
C LEU A 17 -0.58 21.09 3.49
N CYS A 18 -0.65 19.89 4.06
CA CYS A 18 0.31 18.81 3.80
C CYS A 18 -0.41 17.50 3.52
N VAL A 19 0.01 16.82 2.44
CA VAL A 19 -0.40 15.42 2.16
C VAL A 19 0.85 14.54 2.18
N ASN A 20 0.99 13.71 3.21
CA ASN A 20 2.12 12.81 3.35
C ASN A 20 1.82 11.44 2.73
N LEU A 21 2.37 11.16 1.56
CA LEU A 21 2.29 9.89 0.84
C LEU A 21 3.56 9.05 0.97
N VAL A 22 4.53 9.51 1.78
CA VAL A 22 5.85 8.87 1.88
C VAL A 22 5.74 7.56 2.64
N GLY A 23 6.24 6.48 2.04
CA GLY A 23 6.29 5.16 2.65
C GLY A 23 7.23 4.22 1.89
N ILE A 24 7.65 3.15 2.55
CA ILE A 24 8.49 2.10 1.99
C ILE A 24 7.91 0.74 2.37
N LEU A 25 8.17 -0.29 1.55
CA LEU A 25 7.76 -1.68 1.81
C LEU A 25 8.93 -2.59 2.21
N PHE A 26 10.15 -2.09 2.14
CA PHE A 26 11.37 -2.77 2.61
C PHE A 26 12.42 -1.74 3.00
N GLU A 27 13.33 -2.14 3.88
CA GLU A 27 14.36 -1.27 4.41
C GLU A 27 15.64 -1.29 3.55
N LYS A 28 16.27 -0.11 3.38
CA LYS A 28 17.57 0.02 2.71
C LYS A 28 18.37 1.20 3.28
N GLY A 29 19.39 0.92 4.05
CA GLY A 29 20.26 1.93 4.65
C GLY A 29 19.49 2.91 5.53
N LYS A 30 19.55 4.22 5.24
CA LYS A 30 18.83 5.26 5.98
C LYS A 30 17.30 5.18 5.80
N ASN A 31 16.85 4.59 4.69
CA ASN A 31 15.44 4.35 4.43
C ASN A 31 15.02 3.07 5.18
N ASN A 32 14.84 3.16 6.49
CA ASN A 32 14.29 2.11 7.33
C ASN A 32 12.89 2.51 7.83
N PHE A 33 12.15 1.54 8.33
CA PHE A 33 10.77 1.75 8.75
C PHE A 33 10.63 2.81 9.83
N ASN A 34 11.53 2.82 10.83
CA ASN A 34 11.48 3.83 11.89
C ASN A 34 11.68 5.25 11.33
N ASN A 35 12.68 5.46 10.49
CA ASN A 35 12.97 6.79 9.94
C ASN A 35 11.84 7.30 9.03
N ILE A 36 11.26 6.41 8.20
CA ILE A 36 10.29 6.79 7.17
C ILE A 36 8.86 6.83 7.71
N HIS A 37 8.48 5.85 8.55
CA HIS A 37 7.10 5.71 9.01
C HIS A 37 6.84 6.33 10.38
N THR A 38 7.89 6.62 11.16
CA THR A 38 7.75 7.19 12.52
C THR A 38 8.39 8.56 12.63
N GLU A 39 9.72 8.66 12.43
CA GLU A 39 10.43 9.92 12.69
C GLU A 39 10.10 11.01 11.66
N PHE A 40 9.96 10.67 10.38
CA PHE A 40 9.57 11.63 9.36
C PHE A 40 8.15 12.16 9.59
N PRO A 41 7.09 11.33 9.76
CA PRO A 41 5.75 11.80 10.13
C PRO A 41 5.73 12.65 11.40
N LYS A 42 6.46 12.25 12.45
CA LYS A 42 6.62 13.03 13.67
C LYS A 42 7.17 14.43 13.40
N MET A 43 8.21 14.53 12.60
CA MET A 43 8.85 15.80 12.25
C MET A 43 7.89 16.72 11.49
N ILE A 44 7.26 16.20 10.42
CA ILE A 44 6.39 17.03 9.58
C ILE A 44 5.09 17.42 10.29
N SER A 45 4.56 16.59 11.18
CA SER A 45 3.38 16.95 11.98
C SER A 45 3.69 18.07 12.99
N ARG A 46 4.91 18.11 13.57
CA ARG A 46 5.37 19.24 14.37
C ARG A 46 5.48 20.51 13.57
N TYR A 47 6.02 20.46 12.34
CA TYR A 47 6.04 21.63 11.46
C TYR A 47 4.63 22.08 11.09
N ALA A 48 3.72 21.15 10.78
CA ALA A 48 2.33 21.47 10.49
C ALA A 48 1.67 22.23 11.66
N SER A 49 1.93 21.80 12.90
CA SER A 49 1.44 22.47 14.11
C SER A 49 2.11 23.83 14.31
N THR A 50 3.45 23.93 14.16
CA THR A 50 4.21 25.16 14.35
C THR A 50 3.79 26.25 13.37
N TYR A 51 3.61 25.90 12.10
CA TYR A 51 3.22 26.82 11.02
C TYR A 51 1.70 26.90 10.82
N LYS A 52 0.91 26.24 11.70
CA LYS A 52 -0.55 26.31 11.74
C LYS A 52 -1.22 25.95 10.41
N LEU A 53 -0.76 24.88 9.78
CA LEU A 53 -1.40 24.37 8.56
C LEU A 53 -2.90 24.15 8.78
N GLU A 54 -3.69 24.38 7.76
CA GLU A 54 -5.15 24.15 7.82
C GLU A 54 -5.51 22.66 7.78
N LYS A 55 -4.74 21.89 7.00
CA LYS A 55 -5.01 20.44 6.77
C LYS A 55 -3.70 19.64 6.78
N PHE A 56 -3.77 18.46 7.38
CA PHE A 56 -2.72 17.46 7.33
C PHE A 56 -3.34 16.09 7.04
N VAL A 57 -3.02 15.52 5.88
CA VAL A 57 -3.48 14.18 5.48
C VAL A 57 -2.29 13.23 5.43
N HIS A 58 -2.40 12.07 6.06
CA HIS A 58 -1.34 11.05 6.07
C HIS A 58 -1.82 9.72 5.53
N LEU A 59 -1.11 9.17 4.54
CA LEU A 59 -1.40 7.85 3.99
C LEU A 59 -0.74 6.76 4.83
N SER A 60 -1.56 6.03 5.56
CA SER A 60 -1.18 4.83 6.33
C SER A 60 -1.52 3.54 5.56
N ALA A 61 -2.00 2.52 6.24
CA ALA A 61 -2.45 1.27 5.60
C ALA A 61 -3.54 0.59 6.42
N LEU A 62 -4.43 -0.11 5.73
CA LEU A 62 -5.50 -0.89 6.33
C LEU A 62 -4.95 -2.18 6.97
N GLY A 63 -5.54 -2.60 8.09
CA GLY A 63 -5.23 -3.88 8.75
C GLY A 63 -3.95 -3.91 9.59
N ILE A 64 -3.19 -2.81 9.67
CA ILE A 64 -1.91 -2.75 10.42
C ILE A 64 -2.07 -2.99 11.93
N GLU A 65 -3.23 -2.70 12.51
CA GLU A 65 -3.51 -2.94 13.93
C GLU A 65 -3.49 -4.43 14.30
N ASN A 66 -3.80 -5.30 13.35
CA ASN A 66 -3.83 -6.75 13.54
C ASN A 66 -2.44 -7.38 13.41
N ALA A 67 -1.54 -6.78 12.62
CA ALA A 67 -0.23 -7.31 12.28
C ALA A 67 0.85 -6.94 13.32
N LYS A 68 0.63 -7.35 14.59
CA LYS A 68 1.51 -7.02 15.72
C LYS A 68 2.93 -7.58 15.60
N ASP A 69 3.13 -8.62 14.80
CA ASP A 69 4.42 -9.24 14.51
C ASP A 69 5.14 -8.65 13.28
N SER A 70 4.54 -7.66 12.62
CA SER A 70 5.15 -6.93 11.49
C SER A 70 5.80 -5.62 11.96
N ILE A 71 7.08 -5.44 11.63
CA ILE A 71 7.83 -4.21 11.93
C ILE A 71 7.28 -3.04 11.12
N TYR A 72 6.92 -3.27 9.86
CA TYR A 72 6.24 -2.30 9.00
C TYR A 72 4.96 -1.79 9.66
N ALA A 73 4.06 -2.71 10.06
CA ALA A 73 2.78 -2.34 10.66
C ALA A 73 2.95 -1.53 11.95
N GLN A 74 3.86 -1.97 12.83
CA GLN A 74 4.14 -1.27 14.09
C GLN A 74 4.74 0.13 13.86
N SER A 75 5.62 0.27 12.87
CA SER A 75 6.20 1.59 12.53
C SER A 75 5.15 2.56 11.98
N LYS A 76 4.21 2.06 11.16
CA LYS A 76 3.08 2.85 10.65
C LYS A 76 2.17 3.33 11.79
N LEU A 77 1.76 2.42 12.68
CA LEU A 77 0.92 2.77 13.84
C LEU A 77 1.58 3.82 14.73
N LYS A 78 2.88 3.65 15.01
CA LYS A 78 3.61 4.64 15.79
C LYS A 78 3.68 6.00 15.08
N GLY A 79 3.80 6.00 13.76
CA GLY A 79 3.75 7.23 12.96
C GLY A 79 2.39 7.93 13.04
N GLU A 80 1.29 7.19 13.00
CA GLU A 80 -0.06 7.74 13.19
C GLU A 80 -0.21 8.36 14.58
N GLU A 81 0.25 7.68 15.62
CA GLU A 81 0.24 8.19 17.00
C GLU A 81 1.02 9.49 17.13
N GLU A 82 2.25 9.54 16.59
CA GLU A 82 3.08 10.75 16.60
C GLU A 82 2.44 11.92 15.85
N ILE A 83 1.74 11.65 14.74
CA ILE A 83 1.01 12.68 13.99
C ILE A 83 -0.12 13.25 14.85
N LEU A 84 -0.99 12.40 15.38
CA LEU A 84 -2.15 12.83 16.15
C LEU A 84 -1.77 13.55 17.44
N ASN A 85 -0.66 13.16 18.09
CA ASN A 85 -0.11 13.84 19.26
C ASN A 85 0.43 15.25 18.95
N ASN A 86 0.90 15.51 17.73
CA ASN A 86 1.46 16.80 17.34
C ASN A 86 0.44 17.70 16.61
N PHE A 87 -0.51 17.10 15.90
CA PHE A 87 -1.50 17.78 15.07
C PHE A 87 -2.84 17.03 15.15
N ASP A 88 -3.66 17.37 16.12
CA ASP A 88 -4.90 16.68 16.49
C ASP A 88 -5.98 16.67 15.38
N LYS A 89 -5.90 17.61 14.43
CA LYS A 89 -6.80 17.72 13.28
C LYS A 89 -6.34 16.93 12.05
N ALA A 90 -5.28 16.13 12.18
CA ALA A 90 -4.81 15.30 11.08
C ALA A 90 -5.83 14.23 10.69
N VAL A 91 -5.91 13.96 9.40
CA VAL A 91 -6.70 12.85 8.85
C VAL A 91 -5.74 11.76 8.39
N ILE A 92 -5.81 10.63 9.06
CA ILE A 92 -5.09 9.40 8.71
C ILE A 92 -5.96 8.60 7.73
N VAL A 93 -5.47 8.43 6.52
CA VAL A 93 -6.11 7.63 5.47
C VAL A 93 -5.49 6.23 5.48
N ARG A 94 -6.26 5.20 5.77
CA ARG A 94 -5.85 3.79 5.79
C ARG A 94 -6.41 3.04 4.59
N PRO A 95 -5.75 3.06 3.43
CA PRO A 95 -6.22 2.31 2.27
C PRO A 95 -5.90 0.82 2.37
N SER A 96 -6.73 0.00 1.75
CA SER A 96 -6.36 -1.34 1.32
C SER A 96 -5.27 -1.25 0.24
N ILE A 97 -4.87 -2.37 -0.35
CA ILE A 97 -3.88 -2.35 -1.42
C ILE A 97 -4.36 -1.45 -2.55
N VAL A 98 -3.55 -0.45 -2.87
CA VAL A 98 -3.80 0.48 -3.97
C VAL A 98 -3.25 -0.11 -5.26
N TYR A 99 -4.04 -0.08 -6.33
CA TYR A 99 -3.62 -0.57 -7.64
C TYR A 99 -3.83 0.45 -8.76
N SER A 100 -2.96 0.40 -9.76
CA SER A 100 -3.01 1.23 -10.98
C SER A 100 -2.09 0.65 -12.05
N VAL A 101 -2.02 1.30 -13.21
CA VAL A 101 -1.09 0.90 -14.29
C VAL A 101 0.39 0.99 -13.87
N ASP A 102 0.73 1.85 -12.92
CA ASP A 102 2.10 2.08 -12.42
C ASP A 102 2.36 1.52 -11.02
N ASP A 103 1.49 0.62 -10.55
CA ASP A 103 1.61 0.07 -9.19
C ASP A 103 2.79 -0.92 -9.06
N ASN A 104 3.11 -1.28 -7.81
CA ASN A 104 4.04 -2.35 -7.50
C ASN A 104 3.34 -3.63 -7.01
N PHE A 105 2.03 -3.75 -7.20
CA PHE A 105 1.24 -4.91 -6.79
C PHE A 105 0.74 -5.70 -8.00
N THR A 106 -0.21 -5.18 -8.78
CA THR A 106 -0.76 -5.89 -9.92
C THR A 106 0.24 -6.06 -11.03
N THR A 107 1.03 -5.02 -11.32
CA THR A 107 2.07 -5.05 -12.37
C THR A 107 3.21 -6.01 -12.03
N GLN A 108 3.65 -6.03 -10.77
CA GLN A 108 4.67 -6.99 -10.32
C GLN A 108 4.14 -8.42 -10.35
N LEU A 109 2.89 -8.64 -9.90
CA LEU A 109 2.27 -9.96 -9.94
C LEU A 109 2.12 -10.46 -11.38
N MET A 110 1.59 -9.64 -12.30
CA MET A 110 1.47 -10.01 -13.71
C MET A 110 2.82 -10.32 -14.36
N THR A 111 3.87 -9.56 -14.00
CA THR A 111 5.23 -9.83 -14.46
C THR A 111 5.72 -11.20 -13.99
N LEU A 112 5.57 -11.51 -12.71
CA LEU A 112 5.98 -12.80 -12.14
C LEU A 112 5.14 -13.96 -12.69
N LEU A 113 3.83 -13.78 -12.81
CA LEU A 113 2.90 -14.76 -13.42
C LEU A 113 3.21 -14.96 -14.92
N GLY A 114 3.70 -13.94 -15.60
CA GLY A 114 4.16 -14.04 -16.98
C GLY A 114 5.41 -14.92 -17.15
N LEU A 115 6.34 -14.82 -16.19
CA LEU A 115 7.66 -15.46 -16.25
C LEU A 115 7.68 -16.87 -15.64
N LEU A 116 7.02 -17.06 -14.50
CA LEU A 116 7.11 -18.29 -13.70
C LEU A 116 6.04 -19.31 -14.12
N PRO A 117 6.40 -20.57 -14.44
CA PRO A 117 5.42 -21.62 -14.73
C PRO A 117 4.67 -22.08 -13.47
N ILE A 118 5.30 -21.94 -12.31
CA ILE A 118 4.72 -22.25 -10.98
C ILE A 118 4.86 -21.00 -10.12
N PHE A 119 3.78 -20.55 -9.50
CA PHE A 119 3.76 -19.39 -8.63
C PHE A 119 3.45 -19.83 -7.19
N PRO A 120 4.31 -19.49 -6.20
CA PRO A 120 4.08 -19.86 -4.82
C PRO A 120 2.95 -19.00 -4.21
N ILE A 121 2.02 -19.64 -3.53
CA ILE A 121 1.00 -18.94 -2.73
C ILE A 121 1.21 -19.21 -1.25
N TYR A 122 1.19 -18.14 -0.46
CA TYR A 122 1.37 -18.18 0.98
C TYR A 122 0.02 -18.26 1.67
N TYR A 123 -0.03 -18.91 2.84
CA TYR A 123 -1.27 -19.11 3.62
C TYR A 123 -2.43 -19.70 2.78
N ASN A 124 -2.10 -20.56 1.81
CA ASN A 124 -3.03 -21.12 0.83
C ASN A 124 -3.78 -20.06 0.01
N GLY A 125 -3.28 -18.85 -0.05
CA GLY A 125 -3.90 -17.73 -0.74
C GLY A 125 -5.22 -17.24 -0.13
N LYS A 126 -5.50 -17.58 1.15
CA LYS A 126 -6.78 -17.28 1.81
C LYS A 126 -6.87 -15.85 2.34
N THR A 127 -5.76 -15.14 2.48
CA THR A 127 -5.72 -13.75 2.96
C THR A 127 -6.62 -12.88 2.09
N LYS A 128 -7.50 -12.13 2.73
CA LYS A 128 -8.49 -11.30 2.06
C LYS A 128 -8.01 -9.87 1.87
N PHE A 129 -8.39 -9.31 0.75
CA PHE A 129 -8.08 -7.93 0.35
C PHE A 129 -9.33 -7.27 -0.22
N ARG A 130 -9.38 -5.95 -0.12
CA ARG A 130 -10.36 -5.12 -0.85
C ARG A 130 -9.61 -4.04 -1.64
N PRO A 131 -8.90 -4.43 -2.74
CA PRO A 131 -8.06 -3.50 -3.49
C PRO A 131 -8.83 -2.27 -3.93
N ILE A 132 -8.20 -1.10 -3.76
CA ILE A 132 -8.78 0.19 -4.15
C ILE A 132 -8.03 0.77 -5.36
N PHE A 133 -8.78 1.27 -6.34
CA PHE A 133 -8.19 1.92 -7.50
C PHE A 133 -7.58 3.27 -7.12
N CYS A 134 -6.37 3.55 -7.64
CA CYS A 134 -5.61 4.75 -7.28
C CYS A 134 -6.40 6.04 -7.52
N SER A 135 -7.15 6.15 -8.62
CA SER A 135 -7.94 7.34 -8.91
C SER A 135 -9.08 7.55 -7.91
N ASP A 136 -9.75 6.47 -7.46
CA ASP A 136 -10.80 6.57 -6.45
C ASP A 136 -10.24 7.08 -5.12
N LEU A 137 -9.08 6.56 -4.71
CA LEU A 137 -8.39 7.01 -3.51
C LEU A 137 -7.93 8.48 -3.63
N THR A 138 -7.37 8.86 -4.77
CA THR A 138 -6.89 10.23 -5.00
C THR A 138 -8.03 11.24 -4.98
N ASN A 139 -9.15 10.93 -5.63
CA ASN A 139 -10.36 11.75 -5.59
C ASN A 139 -10.90 11.89 -4.16
N SER A 140 -10.86 10.80 -3.38
CA SER A 140 -11.28 10.83 -1.98
C SER A 140 -10.35 11.68 -1.12
N ILE A 141 -9.03 11.60 -1.32
CA ILE A 141 -8.07 12.47 -0.62
C ILE A 141 -8.31 13.94 -0.97
N THR A 142 -8.62 14.24 -2.24
CA THR A 142 -8.97 15.61 -2.66
C THR A 142 -10.19 16.12 -1.91
N LYS A 143 -11.24 15.29 -1.78
CA LYS A 143 -12.43 15.66 -0.98
C LYS A 143 -12.10 15.85 0.50
N ILE A 144 -11.24 15.02 1.09
CA ILE A 144 -10.77 15.22 2.48
C ILE A 144 -10.10 16.57 2.65
N ILE A 145 -9.36 17.04 1.65
CA ILE A 145 -8.68 18.34 1.68
C ILE A 145 -9.69 19.49 1.59
N THR A 146 -10.70 19.37 0.74
CA THR A 146 -11.68 20.46 0.47
C THR A 146 -12.81 20.50 1.49
N ASP A 147 -13.19 19.38 2.07
CA ASP A 147 -14.35 19.24 2.93
C ASP A 147 -13.95 19.34 4.42
N ASP A 148 -14.91 19.68 5.29
CA ASP A 148 -14.68 19.72 6.73
C ASP A 148 -14.86 18.34 7.35
N ILE A 149 -13.87 17.47 7.15
CA ILE A 149 -13.83 16.13 7.71
C ILE A 149 -13.27 16.22 9.16
N LYS A 150 -14.02 15.69 10.13
CA LYS A 150 -13.68 15.72 11.56
C LYS A 150 -13.05 14.43 12.07
N GLU A 151 -13.16 13.36 11.32
CA GLU A 151 -12.58 12.07 11.67
C GLU A 151 -11.07 12.05 11.49
N ASN A 152 -10.39 11.58 12.55
CA ASN A 152 -8.94 11.44 12.51
C ASN A 152 -8.45 10.21 11.74
N ILE A 153 -9.27 9.15 11.65
CA ILE A 153 -8.90 7.90 10.96
C ILE A 153 -10.05 7.49 10.06
N ILE A 154 -9.75 7.29 8.78
CA ILE A 154 -10.72 6.82 7.78
C ILE A 154 -10.12 5.64 7.03
N GLU A 155 -10.87 4.53 6.96
CA GLU A 155 -10.51 3.34 6.19
C GLU A 155 -11.02 3.45 4.75
N PHE A 156 -10.17 3.06 3.80
CA PHE A 156 -10.51 3.08 2.37
C PHE A 156 -10.35 1.71 1.74
N ALA A 157 -11.39 1.23 1.10
CA ALA A 157 -11.39 -0.05 0.41
C ALA A 157 -12.20 0.02 -0.89
N GLY A 158 -11.79 -0.78 -1.87
CA GLY A 158 -12.55 -0.95 -3.10
C GLY A 158 -13.85 -1.73 -2.89
N PRO A 159 -14.68 -1.87 -3.94
CA PRO A 159 -16.01 -2.46 -3.83
C PRO A 159 -15.98 -3.99 -3.61
N GLU A 160 -14.91 -4.67 -4.03
CA GLU A 160 -14.83 -6.13 -4.09
C GLU A 160 -13.87 -6.69 -3.05
N GLU A 161 -14.35 -7.63 -2.20
CA GLU A 161 -13.50 -8.42 -1.32
C GLU A 161 -13.06 -9.70 -2.06
N MET A 162 -11.77 -9.94 -2.10
CA MET A 162 -11.17 -11.08 -2.79
C MET A 162 -10.05 -11.69 -1.96
N SER A 163 -9.91 -13.00 -1.99
CA SER A 163 -8.72 -13.68 -1.48
C SER A 163 -7.51 -13.42 -2.38
N PHE A 164 -6.31 -13.56 -1.86
CA PHE A 164 -5.08 -13.43 -2.66
C PHE A 164 -5.07 -14.40 -3.85
N LYS A 165 -5.60 -15.62 -3.65
CA LYS A 165 -5.72 -16.62 -4.73
C LYS A 165 -6.66 -16.14 -5.84
N GLU A 166 -7.84 -15.60 -5.49
CA GLU A 166 -8.77 -15.04 -6.47
C GLU A 166 -8.17 -13.86 -7.25
N ILE A 167 -7.40 -13.00 -6.59
CA ILE A 167 -6.65 -11.94 -7.28
C ILE A 167 -5.70 -12.53 -8.32
N LEU A 168 -4.91 -13.54 -7.96
CA LEU A 168 -3.98 -14.19 -8.89
C LEU A 168 -4.70 -14.88 -10.05
N GLU A 169 -5.82 -15.55 -9.80
CA GLU A 169 -6.63 -16.21 -10.83
C GLU A 169 -7.24 -15.19 -11.81
N LYS A 170 -7.73 -14.05 -11.31
CA LYS A 170 -8.19 -12.93 -12.15
C LYS A 170 -7.06 -12.37 -13.01
N LEU A 171 -5.89 -12.11 -12.41
CA LEU A 171 -4.73 -11.63 -13.16
C LEU A 171 -4.29 -12.63 -14.24
N LEU A 172 -4.26 -13.92 -13.94
CA LEU A 172 -3.93 -14.97 -14.92
C LEU A 172 -4.93 -14.99 -16.09
N SER A 173 -6.22 -14.85 -15.79
CA SER A 173 -7.26 -14.75 -16.82
C SER A 173 -7.04 -13.54 -17.71
N LEU A 174 -6.78 -12.37 -17.12
CA LEU A 174 -6.58 -11.10 -17.85
C LEU A 174 -5.35 -11.13 -18.75
N ILE A 175 -4.24 -11.76 -18.32
CA ILE A 175 -3.02 -11.87 -19.13
C ILE A 175 -3.01 -13.13 -20.04
N GLU A 176 -4.09 -13.91 -20.05
CA GLU A 176 -4.27 -15.13 -20.85
C GLU A 176 -3.17 -16.19 -20.63
N LYS A 177 -2.76 -16.36 -19.36
CA LYS A 177 -1.74 -17.34 -18.97
C LYS A 177 -2.35 -18.41 -18.06
N LYS A 178 -1.84 -19.61 -18.17
CA LYS A 178 -2.15 -20.74 -17.25
C LYS A 178 -0.90 -21.05 -16.44
N ARG A 179 -0.98 -20.91 -15.11
CA ARG A 179 0.12 -21.17 -14.18
C ARG A 179 -0.38 -22.03 -13.02
N LEU A 180 0.52 -22.84 -12.50
CA LEU A 180 0.21 -23.63 -11.30
C LEU A 180 0.43 -22.75 -10.07
N LEU A 181 -0.62 -22.48 -9.32
CA LEU A 181 -0.56 -21.81 -8.02
C LEU A 181 -0.31 -22.87 -6.95
N LEU A 182 0.90 -22.94 -6.41
CA LEU A 182 1.31 -23.97 -5.47
C LEU A 182 1.41 -23.42 -4.04
N PRO A 183 0.64 -23.99 -3.09
CA PRO A 183 0.78 -23.64 -1.68
C PRO A 183 2.22 -23.90 -1.18
N MET A 184 2.84 -22.89 -0.64
CA MET A 184 4.21 -22.97 -0.10
C MET A 184 4.16 -23.03 1.42
N PRO A 185 4.82 -24.04 2.06
CA PRO A 185 4.98 -24.07 3.52
C PRO A 185 5.70 -22.83 4.01
N ILE A 186 5.22 -22.24 5.13
CA ILE A 186 5.71 -20.96 5.62
C ILE A 186 7.20 -21.00 6.03
N SER A 187 7.71 -22.15 6.44
CA SER A 187 9.13 -22.35 6.75
C SER A 187 9.99 -22.16 5.50
N LEU A 188 9.58 -22.75 4.37
CA LEU A 188 10.26 -22.59 3.08
C LEU A 188 10.12 -21.17 2.55
N ALA A 189 8.94 -20.56 2.71
CA ALA A 189 8.69 -19.17 2.35
C ALA A 189 9.61 -18.20 3.09
N ARG A 190 9.82 -18.40 4.40
CA ARG A 190 10.73 -17.56 5.20
C ARG A 190 12.19 -17.72 4.77
N MET A 191 12.61 -18.95 4.44
CA MET A 191 13.96 -19.19 3.95
C MET A 191 14.20 -18.49 2.61
N THR A 192 13.25 -18.61 1.65
CA THR A 192 13.36 -17.93 0.36
C THR A 192 13.29 -16.40 0.50
N ALA A 193 12.43 -15.87 1.38
CA ALA A 193 12.37 -14.44 1.65
C ALA A 193 13.70 -13.92 2.23
N HIS A 194 14.34 -14.67 3.13
CA HIS A 194 15.65 -14.29 3.66
C HIS A 194 16.73 -14.18 2.57
N ILE A 195 16.70 -15.08 1.58
CA ILE A 195 17.60 -14.99 0.42
C ILE A 195 17.26 -13.77 -0.44
N PHE A 196 15.98 -13.50 -0.67
CA PHE A 196 15.57 -12.35 -1.49
C PHE A 196 15.86 -11.00 -0.82
N GLU A 197 15.90 -10.94 0.52
CA GLU A 197 16.29 -9.73 1.26
C GLU A 197 17.75 -9.31 1.00
N LEU A 198 18.59 -10.21 0.47
CA LEU A 198 19.95 -9.87 0.03
C LEU A 198 19.99 -9.12 -1.31
N LEU A 199 18.89 -9.14 -2.07
CA LEU A 199 18.81 -8.43 -3.35
C LEU A 199 18.61 -6.92 -3.14
N PRO A 200 19.11 -6.08 -4.05
CA PRO A 200 18.88 -4.62 -3.99
C PRO A 200 17.39 -4.20 -3.99
N LYS A 201 16.54 -5.01 -4.61
CA LYS A 201 15.08 -4.89 -4.61
C LYS A 201 14.50 -6.29 -4.34
N PRO A 202 14.15 -6.59 -3.09
CA PRO A 202 13.58 -7.89 -2.72
C PRO A 202 12.28 -8.18 -3.48
N LEU A 203 12.09 -9.42 -3.92
CA LEU A 203 10.81 -9.87 -4.48
C LEU A 203 9.75 -10.02 -3.40
N ILE A 204 10.15 -10.49 -2.22
CA ILE A 204 9.34 -10.59 -1.01
C ILE A 204 10.28 -10.54 0.20
N THR A 205 9.82 -9.94 1.31
CA THR A 205 10.55 -9.91 2.58
C THR A 205 9.84 -10.74 3.65
N ASN A 206 10.57 -11.09 4.70
CA ASN A 206 9.97 -11.78 5.84
C ASN A 206 8.86 -10.96 6.51
N ASP A 207 8.98 -9.64 6.50
CA ASP A 207 7.95 -8.77 7.06
C ASP A 207 6.70 -8.73 6.18
N GLN A 208 6.84 -8.72 4.86
CA GLN A 208 5.71 -8.87 3.93
C GLN A 208 5.02 -10.24 4.08
N LEU A 209 5.77 -11.31 4.33
CA LEU A 209 5.16 -12.62 4.66
C LEU A 209 4.34 -12.58 5.95
N ARG A 210 4.76 -11.80 6.96
CA ARG A 210 3.97 -11.60 8.18
C ARG A 210 2.68 -10.84 7.87
N LEU A 211 2.76 -9.77 7.07
CA LEU A 211 1.57 -9.01 6.64
C LEU A 211 0.55 -9.88 5.91
N LEU A 212 1.00 -10.77 5.02
CA LEU A 212 0.12 -11.71 4.30
C LEU A 212 -0.63 -12.70 5.19
N LYS A 213 -0.35 -12.77 6.48
CA LYS A 213 -1.10 -13.57 7.45
C LYS A 213 -2.42 -12.91 7.85
N TYR A 214 -2.54 -11.60 7.70
CA TYR A 214 -3.64 -10.79 8.17
C TYR A 214 -4.46 -10.24 7.01
N ASP A 215 -5.78 -10.27 7.16
CA ASP A 215 -6.69 -9.71 6.17
C ASP A 215 -6.53 -8.18 6.07
N ASN A 216 -6.59 -7.69 4.85
CA ASN A 216 -6.49 -6.27 4.52
C ASN A 216 -7.86 -5.77 4.03
N VAL A 217 -8.83 -5.79 4.95
CA VAL A 217 -10.24 -5.45 4.73
C VAL A 217 -10.71 -4.46 5.78
N LEU A 218 -11.85 -3.81 5.57
CA LEU A 218 -12.43 -2.85 6.52
C LEU A 218 -12.59 -3.50 7.90
N SER A 219 -12.13 -2.81 8.94
CA SER A 219 -12.14 -3.33 10.31
C SER A 219 -13.52 -3.26 10.98
N GLY A 220 -14.39 -2.37 10.50
CA GLY A 220 -15.66 -2.02 11.14
C GLY A 220 -15.51 -1.18 12.43
N LYS A 221 -14.29 -0.76 12.78
CA LYS A 221 -14.02 0.06 13.96
C LYS A 221 -14.01 1.55 13.65
N TYR A 222 -13.61 1.91 12.46
CA TYR A 222 -13.48 3.30 12.00
C TYR A 222 -14.47 3.58 10.89
N LYS A 223 -14.75 4.86 10.68
CA LYS A 223 -15.46 5.30 9.48
C LYS A 223 -14.69 4.90 8.23
N ASN A 224 -15.40 4.66 7.17
CA ASN A 224 -14.82 4.23 5.90
C ASN A 224 -15.38 5.04 4.73
N ASN A 225 -14.87 4.83 3.53
CA ASN A 225 -15.27 5.58 2.35
C ASN A 225 -16.79 5.62 2.07
N ASN A 226 -17.54 4.60 2.49
CA ASN A 226 -19.00 4.59 2.28
C ASN A 226 -19.75 5.52 3.26
N ASP A 227 -19.17 5.78 4.45
CA ASP A 227 -19.76 6.68 5.45
C ASP A 227 -19.71 8.16 5.04
N PHE A 228 -18.86 8.50 4.06
CA PHE A 228 -18.65 9.86 3.54
C PHE A 228 -19.09 10.03 2.08
N GLU A 229 -19.78 9.05 1.52
CA GLU A 229 -20.19 9.04 0.11
C GLU A 229 -19.01 9.23 -0.87
N PHE A 230 -17.81 8.80 -0.48
CA PHE A 230 -16.67 8.75 -1.38
C PHE A 230 -16.88 7.67 -2.43
N ASN A 231 -16.84 8.06 -3.70
CA ASN A 231 -17.06 7.13 -4.80
C ASN A 231 -15.81 6.26 -5.03
N CYS A 232 -15.77 5.09 -4.40
CA CYS A 232 -14.73 4.07 -4.60
C CYS A 232 -15.35 2.83 -5.26
N SER A 233 -15.93 3.00 -6.43
CA SER A 233 -16.73 1.99 -7.14
C SER A 233 -15.99 1.29 -8.28
N SER A 234 -14.74 1.69 -8.57
CA SER A 234 -13.95 1.09 -9.65
C SER A 234 -13.67 -0.38 -9.37
N ARG A 235 -14.12 -1.27 -10.29
CA ARG A 235 -13.99 -2.71 -10.13
C ARG A 235 -12.62 -3.19 -10.56
N PHE A 236 -12.04 -4.10 -9.79
CA PHE A 236 -10.68 -4.57 -9.96
C PHE A 236 -10.40 -5.09 -11.38
N GLU A 237 -11.24 -5.99 -11.86
CA GLU A 237 -11.05 -6.62 -13.18
C GLU A 237 -11.20 -5.65 -14.33
N GLU A 238 -12.15 -4.72 -14.23
CA GLU A 238 -12.40 -3.70 -15.26
C GLU A 238 -11.22 -2.74 -15.40
N GLU A 239 -10.66 -2.27 -14.28
CA GLU A 239 -9.53 -1.34 -14.31
C GLU A 239 -8.22 -2.03 -14.72
N VAL A 240 -7.94 -3.23 -14.20
CA VAL A 240 -6.73 -3.98 -14.57
C VAL A 240 -6.77 -4.40 -16.03
N ASN A 241 -7.95 -4.71 -16.58
CA ASN A 241 -8.07 -5.07 -18.00
C ASN A 241 -7.58 -3.97 -18.95
N LYS A 242 -7.69 -2.69 -18.55
CA LYS A 242 -7.26 -1.54 -19.37
C LYS A 242 -5.76 -1.55 -19.69
N TYR A 243 -4.93 -2.21 -18.87
CA TYR A 243 -3.47 -2.26 -19.05
C TYR A 243 -2.88 -3.68 -19.07
N SER A 244 -3.66 -4.72 -18.74
CA SER A 244 -3.18 -6.11 -18.68
C SER A 244 -2.69 -6.66 -20.03
N TYR A 245 -3.13 -6.06 -21.16
CA TYR A 245 -2.69 -6.44 -22.50
C TYR A 245 -1.18 -6.38 -22.68
N MET A 246 -0.48 -5.52 -21.91
CA MET A 246 0.99 -5.42 -21.96
C MET A 246 1.70 -6.71 -21.51
N TRP A 247 1.03 -7.59 -20.77
CA TRP A 247 1.54 -8.90 -20.30
C TRP A 247 0.99 -10.10 -21.08
N LYS A 248 0.05 -9.89 -22.03
CA LYS A 248 -0.44 -10.95 -22.92
C LYS A 248 0.67 -11.40 -23.89
N ASN A 249 0.43 -12.49 -24.62
CA ASN A 249 1.35 -12.90 -25.68
C ASN A 249 1.54 -11.74 -26.67
N GLU A 250 2.78 -11.47 -27.05
CA GLU A 250 3.20 -10.34 -27.90
C GLU A 250 3.09 -8.94 -27.25
N GLY A 251 2.62 -8.84 -26.02
CA GLY A 251 2.63 -7.59 -25.26
C GLY A 251 4.05 -7.15 -24.88
N GLU A 252 4.21 -5.88 -24.54
CA GLU A 252 5.51 -5.26 -24.24
C GLU A 252 6.33 -6.02 -23.19
N TYR A 253 5.67 -6.52 -22.15
CA TYR A 253 6.31 -7.24 -21.03
C TYR A 253 6.31 -8.77 -21.20
N SER A 254 5.78 -9.30 -22.31
CA SER A 254 5.81 -10.73 -22.62
C SER A 254 7.09 -11.16 -23.34
N LYS A 255 7.77 -10.26 -24.00
CA LYS A 255 9.02 -10.54 -24.69
C LYS A 255 10.13 -10.66 -23.66
N LYS A 256 10.78 -11.84 -23.58
CA LYS A 256 12.10 -11.94 -22.95
C LYS A 256 12.98 -10.86 -23.62
N ARG A 257 13.50 -9.91 -22.85
CA ARG A 257 14.66 -9.16 -23.29
C ARG A 257 15.77 -10.20 -23.49
N VAL A 258 15.97 -10.62 -24.74
CA VAL A 258 17.18 -11.27 -25.19
C VAL A 258 18.10 -10.12 -25.57
N ASP A 259 18.89 -9.67 -24.60
CA ASP A 259 20.10 -8.86 -24.79
C ASP A 259 21.16 -9.43 -23.83
#